data_a560c5cfecc2f2c0e5436e44fa9367c5
#
_entry.id   a560c5cfecc2f2c0e5436e44fa9367c5
#
_cell.length_a   1.000
_cell.length_b   1.000
_cell.length_c   1.000
_cell.angle_alpha   90.00
_cell.angle_beta   90.00
_cell.angle_gamma   90.00
#
_symmetry.space_group_name_H-M   'P 1'
#
loop_
_entity.id
_entity.type
_entity.pdbx_description
1 polymer ?
#
loop_
_entity_poly.entity_id
_entity_poly.type
_entity_poly.pdbx_seq_one_letter_code
_entity_poly.pdbx_strand_id
1 'polypeptide(L)'
;DPATEFPQTAIFGRSHRRLAPHIYSEQEICDLLAAARRLAPDDGLRPATYEAIFGLIAATGLRLSEALHLRCGDADLDQGVLTVRNTKFRKSRHVPIHPTVAAALSRYTVVRARHCATHPDMPLFPSSSGGVLPTRTIHWVFQRLRSELGWTARGAYAQPRIHDLRHTFICRRVQHWHEHGTDIDNAMAALSTYVGHAKVSDTYWYLTGIPDLMAVAGKSFEQFAAAAGDHHHG
;
A
#
# COMPACT_ATOMS: atom_id res chain seq x y z
N ASP A 1 -15.36 40.73 24.32
CA ASP A 1 -16.64 40.50 24.96
C ASP A 1 -16.49 39.41 26.00
N PRO A 2 -16.69 39.64 27.32
CA PRO A 2 -16.53 38.61 28.35
C PRO A 2 -17.58 37.49 28.32
N ALA A 3 -18.51 37.52 27.37
CA ALA A 3 -19.56 36.50 27.18
C ALA A 3 -19.24 35.44 26.11
N THR A 4 -18.05 35.41 25.53
CA THR A 4 -17.68 34.38 24.57
C THR A 4 -17.29 33.09 25.32
N GLU A 5 -18.28 32.26 25.57
CA GLU A 5 -18.04 30.90 26.06
C GLU A 5 -17.31 30.08 25.00
N PHE A 6 -16.14 29.55 25.33
CA PHE A 6 -15.47 28.54 24.50
C PHE A 6 -16.37 27.28 24.45
N PRO A 7 -16.73 26.78 23.26
CA PRO A 7 -17.49 25.54 23.18
C PRO A 7 -16.72 24.43 23.88
N GLN A 8 -17.37 23.76 24.82
CA GLN A 8 -16.81 22.59 25.47
C GLN A 8 -16.42 21.56 24.40
N THR A 9 -15.24 20.97 24.56
CA THR A 9 -14.56 20.05 23.61
C THR A 9 -15.38 18.83 23.17
N ALA A 10 -16.61 18.68 23.60
CA ALA A 10 -17.52 17.57 23.27
C ALA A 10 -18.41 17.79 22.04
N ILE A 11 -18.43 18.98 21.41
CA ILE A 11 -19.31 19.28 20.27
C ILE A 11 -18.83 18.60 18.99
N PHE A 12 -17.54 18.38 18.85
CA PHE A 12 -16.96 17.58 17.76
C PHE A 12 -16.58 16.22 18.35
N GLY A 13 -17.41 15.22 18.16
CA GLY A 13 -17.20 13.86 18.68
C GLY A 13 -15.73 13.43 18.60
N ARG A 14 -15.29 12.51 19.47
CA ARG A 14 -13.88 12.06 19.52
C ARG A 14 -13.39 11.75 18.11
N SER A 15 -12.47 12.55 17.60
CA SER A 15 -11.72 12.24 16.39
C SER A 15 -11.13 10.84 16.57
N HIS A 16 -11.56 9.88 15.75
CA HIS A 16 -10.94 8.54 15.77
C HIS A 16 -9.46 8.69 15.45
N ARG A 17 -8.62 8.66 16.49
CA ARG A 17 -7.17 8.70 16.33
C ARG A 17 -6.77 7.47 15.50
N ARG A 18 -6.25 7.70 14.30
CA ARG A 18 -5.71 6.62 13.48
C ARG A 18 -4.55 5.98 14.21
N LEU A 19 -4.59 4.67 14.38
CA LEU A 19 -3.52 3.92 15.02
C LEU A 19 -2.33 3.79 14.06
N ALA A 20 -1.11 3.84 14.60
CA ALA A 20 0.10 3.62 13.82
C ALA A 20 0.10 2.21 13.20
N PRO A 21 0.30 2.08 11.88
CA PRO A 21 0.35 0.78 11.22
C PRO A 21 1.66 0.06 11.52
N HIS A 22 1.70 -1.24 11.25
CA HIS A 22 2.95 -1.98 11.14
C HIS A 22 3.63 -1.62 9.81
N ILE A 23 4.88 -1.17 9.85
CA ILE A 23 5.68 -0.91 8.65
C ILE A 23 6.58 -2.12 8.41
N TYR A 24 6.32 -2.82 7.30
CA TYR A 24 7.09 -4.02 6.93
C TYR A 24 8.51 -3.65 6.50
N SER A 25 9.50 -4.40 6.96
CA SER A 25 10.85 -4.35 6.40
C SER A 25 10.88 -4.97 4.99
N GLU A 26 11.97 -4.78 4.26
CA GLU A 26 12.15 -5.45 2.96
C GLU A 26 12.21 -6.97 3.13
N GLN A 27 12.91 -7.42 4.16
CA GLN A 27 13.03 -8.83 4.47
C GLN A 27 11.66 -9.44 4.78
N GLU A 28 10.80 -8.80 5.58
CA GLU A 28 9.46 -9.29 5.86
C GLU A 28 8.61 -9.41 4.59
N ILE A 29 8.73 -8.47 3.63
CA ILE A 29 8.04 -8.58 2.35
C ILE A 29 8.61 -9.76 1.55
N CYS A 30 9.93 -9.92 1.47
CA CYS A 30 10.55 -11.05 0.80
C CYS A 30 10.13 -12.39 1.41
N ASP A 31 10.10 -12.49 2.74
CA ASP A 31 9.69 -13.68 3.47
C ASP A 31 8.21 -14.01 3.23
N LEU A 32 7.33 -13.00 3.17
CA LEU A 32 5.93 -13.18 2.81
C LEU A 32 5.77 -13.78 1.41
N LEU A 33 6.48 -13.24 0.42
CA LEU A 33 6.42 -13.72 -0.94
C LEU A 33 6.99 -15.13 -1.06
N ALA A 34 8.09 -15.41 -0.36
CA ALA A 34 8.70 -16.75 -0.29
C ALA A 34 7.76 -17.76 0.38
N ALA A 35 7.08 -17.38 1.46
CA ALA A 35 6.09 -18.22 2.11
C ALA A 35 4.85 -18.46 1.23
N ALA A 36 4.39 -17.44 0.50
CA ALA A 36 3.29 -17.58 -0.47
C ALA A 36 3.61 -18.58 -1.59
N ARG A 37 4.85 -18.63 -2.07
CA ARG A 37 5.30 -19.61 -3.08
C ARG A 37 5.25 -21.06 -2.58
N ARG A 38 5.20 -21.31 -1.28
CA ARG A 38 5.14 -22.65 -0.68
C ARG A 38 3.72 -23.07 -0.30
N LEU A 39 2.69 -22.32 -0.69
CA LEU A 39 1.30 -22.65 -0.38
C LEU A 39 0.85 -23.92 -1.12
N ALA A 40 0.25 -24.85 -0.39
CA ALA A 40 -0.40 -26.02 -0.96
C ALA A 40 -1.86 -25.71 -1.38
N PRO A 41 -2.42 -26.42 -2.40
CA PRO A 41 -1.73 -27.38 -3.24
C PRO A 41 -0.68 -26.74 -4.12
N ASP A 42 0.35 -27.51 -4.44
CA ASP A 42 1.49 -27.09 -5.28
C ASP A 42 1.18 -27.30 -6.77
N ASP A 43 -0.03 -26.87 -7.19
CA ASP A 43 -0.47 -26.88 -8.58
C ASP A 43 0.09 -25.72 -9.42
N GLY A 44 0.88 -24.86 -8.81
CA GLY A 44 1.46 -23.65 -9.39
C GLY A 44 0.52 -22.44 -9.42
N LEU A 45 -0.78 -22.58 -9.57
CA LEU A 45 -1.70 -21.44 -9.65
C LEU A 45 -1.87 -20.76 -8.28
N ARG A 46 -2.19 -21.54 -7.25
CA ARG A 46 -2.45 -20.99 -5.93
C ARG A 46 -1.23 -20.24 -5.36
N PRO A 47 -0.03 -20.85 -5.28
CA PRO A 47 1.18 -20.16 -4.84
C PRO A 47 1.44 -18.87 -5.63
N ALA A 48 1.42 -18.95 -6.96
CA ALA A 48 1.65 -17.82 -7.85
C ALA A 48 0.61 -16.68 -7.65
N THR A 49 -0.66 -17.03 -7.42
CA THR A 49 -1.73 -16.05 -7.18
C THR A 49 -1.49 -15.26 -5.90
N TYR A 50 -1.17 -15.92 -4.79
CA TYR A 50 -0.94 -15.22 -3.51
C TYR A 50 0.35 -14.41 -3.52
N GLU A 51 1.42 -14.94 -4.11
CA GLU A 51 2.65 -14.18 -4.34
C GLU A 51 2.38 -12.90 -5.14
N ALA A 52 1.66 -13.03 -6.27
CA ALA A 52 1.36 -11.90 -7.13
C ALA A 52 0.47 -10.86 -6.43
N ILE A 53 -0.55 -11.27 -5.66
CA ILE A 53 -1.42 -10.35 -4.92
C ILE A 53 -0.63 -9.58 -3.85
N PHE A 54 0.15 -10.27 -3.01
CA PHE A 54 0.90 -9.61 -1.95
C PHE A 54 2.01 -8.72 -2.51
N GLY A 55 2.73 -9.19 -3.52
CA GLY A 55 3.75 -8.41 -4.23
C GLY A 55 3.17 -7.17 -4.90
N LEU A 56 2.02 -7.30 -5.55
CA LEU A 56 1.34 -6.17 -6.19
C LEU A 56 0.94 -5.11 -5.15
N ILE A 57 0.33 -5.50 -4.03
CA ILE A 57 -0.07 -4.55 -2.98
C ILE A 57 1.16 -3.88 -2.36
N ALA A 58 2.22 -4.63 -2.09
CA ALA A 58 3.47 -4.10 -1.54
C ALA A 58 4.16 -3.11 -2.48
N ALA A 59 4.10 -3.36 -3.80
CA ALA A 59 4.78 -2.54 -4.80
C ALA A 59 3.97 -1.35 -5.31
N THR A 60 2.65 -1.34 -5.14
CA THR A 60 1.76 -0.30 -5.69
C THR A 60 0.91 0.41 -4.65
N GLY A 61 0.81 -0.14 -3.44
CA GLY A 61 -0.09 0.38 -2.42
C GLY A 61 -1.58 0.28 -2.78
N LEU A 62 -1.98 -0.56 -3.73
CA LEU A 62 -3.39 -0.81 -4.03
C LEU A 62 -4.15 -1.30 -2.79
N ARG A 63 -5.43 -0.95 -2.67
CA ARG A 63 -6.29 -1.61 -1.69
C ARG A 63 -6.49 -3.07 -2.07
N LEU A 64 -6.60 -3.95 -1.07
CA LEU A 64 -6.85 -5.38 -1.34
C LEU A 64 -8.06 -5.58 -2.27
N SER A 65 -9.16 -4.88 -2.02
CA SER A 65 -10.35 -4.97 -2.88
C SER A 65 -10.08 -4.49 -4.32
N GLU A 66 -9.28 -3.46 -4.51
CA GLU A 66 -8.90 -2.96 -5.84
C GLU A 66 -8.07 -4.01 -6.58
N ALA A 67 -7.07 -4.60 -5.92
CA ALA A 67 -6.24 -5.65 -6.50
C ALA A 67 -7.08 -6.88 -6.90
N LEU A 68 -8.00 -7.33 -6.04
CA LEU A 68 -8.84 -8.50 -6.31
C LEU A 68 -9.86 -8.31 -7.44
N HIS A 69 -10.28 -7.06 -7.71
CA HIS A 69 -11.23 -6.76 -8.78
C HIS A 69 -10.56 -6.39 -10.11
N LEU A 70 -9.23 -6.45 -10.20
CA LEU A 70 -8.54 -6.31 -11.49
C LEU A 70 -8.97 -7.44 -12.43
N ARG A 71 -9.25 -7.07 -13.67
CA ARG A 71 -9.50 -8.00 -14.79
C ARG A 71 -8.22 -8.17 -15.59
N CYS A 72 -8.17 -9.21 -16.41
CA CYS A 72 -7.03 -9.42 -17.31
C CYS A 72 -6.81 -8.22 -18.25
N GLY A 73 -7.88 -7.63 -18.78
CA GLY A 73 -7.82 -6.45 -19.64
C GLY A 73 -7.53 -5.13 -18.91
N ASP A 74 -7.44 -5.13 -17.58
CA ASP A 74 -7.04 -3.96 -16.80
C ASP A 74 -5.52 -3.87 -16.60
N ALA A 75 -4.78 -4.91 -16.97
CA ALA A 75 -3.33 -4.99 -16.82
C ALA A 75 -2.65 -4.88 -18.19
N ASP A 76 -2.31 -3.66 -18.57
CA ASP A 76 -1.44 -3.41 -19.72
C ASP A 76 0.02 -3.53 -19.26
N LEU A 77 0.55 -4.74 -19.38
CA LEU A 77 1.90 -5.05 -18.88
C LEU A 77 3.01 -4.54 -19.84
N ASP A 78 2.68 -4.30 -21.10
CA ASP A 78 3.60 -3.76 -22.09
C ASP A 78 3.81 -2.25 -21.86
N GLN A 79 2.74 -1.52 -21.56
CA GLN A 79 2.81 -0.11 -21.17
C GLN A 79 3.11 0.10 -19.68
N GLY A 80 3.12 -0.96 -18.88
CA GLY A 80 3.35 -0.87 -17.44
C GLY A 80 2.26 -0.09 -16.71
N VAL A 81 0.99 -0.30 -17.06
CA VAL A 81 -0.15 0.43 -16.48
C VAL A 81 -1.26 -0.53 -16.04
N LEU A 82 -1.78 -0.30 -14.84
CA LEU A 82 -3.00 -0.96 -14.37
C LEU A 82 -4.17 0.05 -14.39
N THR A 83 -5.34 -0.42 -14.84
CA THR A 83 -6.59 0.35 -14.79
C THR A 83 -7.41 -0.09 -13.59
N VAL A 84 -7.47 0.73 -12.54
CA VAL A 84 -8.28 0.45 -11.35
C VAL A 84 -9.65 1.09 -11.54
N ARG A 85 -10.68 0.24 -11.70
CA ARG A 85 -12.05 0.66 -12.04
C ARG A 85 -12.94 0.78 -10.79
N ASN A 86 -13.97 1.62 -10.91
CA ASN A 86 -15.10 1.67 -9.97
C ASN A 86 -14.69 1.73 -8.49
N THR A 87 -13.69 2.54 -8.16
CA THR A 87 -13.30 2.80 -6.77
C THR A 87 -14.41 3.54 -6.01
N LYS A 88 -14.17 3.85 -4.74
CA LYS A 88 -15.07 4.70 -3.95
C LYS A 88 -15.40 5.97 -4.76
N PHE A 89 -16.71 6.26 -4.95
CA PHE A 89 -17.26 7.32 -5.81
C PHE A 89 -17.24 7.03 -7.33
N ARG A 90 -17.19 5.76 -7.76
CA ARG A 90 -17.20 5.33 -9.18
C ARG A 90 -16.09 5.95 -10.03
N LYS A 91 -15.01 6.38 -9.43
CA LYS A 91 -13.84 6.90 -10.15
C LYS A 91 -12.94 5.75 -10.59
N SER A 92 -12.39 5.85 -11.80
CA SER A 92 -11.33 4.97 -12.29
C SER A 92 -10.03 5.74 -12.34
N ARG A 93 -8.89 5.06 -12.23
CA ARG A 93 -7.57 5.66 -12.36
C ARG A 93 -6.59 4.70 -13.00
N HIS A 94 -5.61 5.26 -13.67
CA HIS A 94 -4.43 4.54 -14.14
C HIS A 94 -3.38 4.53 -13.03
N VAL A 95 -2.77 3.38 -12.84
CA VAL A 95 -1.70 3.15 -11.87
C VAL A 95 -0.47 2.68 -12.63
N PRO A 96 0.48 3.56 -12.95
CA PRO A 96 1.76 3.16 -13.52
C PRO A 96 2.48 2.20 -12.58
N ILE A 97 3.05 1.14 -13.13
CA ILE A 97 3.82 0.15 -12.37
C ILE A 97 5.26 0.09 -12.84
N HIS A 98 6.16 -0.19 -11.92
CA HIS A 98 7.56 -0.35 -12.25
C HIS A 98 7.78 -1.57 -13.16
N PRO A 99 8.76 -1.57 -14.10
CA PRO A 99 9.02 -2.69 -15.00
C PRO A 99 9.20 -4.05 -14.31
N THR A 100 9.78 -4.06 -13.10
CA THR A 100 9.92 -5.30 -12.30
C THR A 100 8.57 -5.87 -11.86
N VAL A 101 7.59 -5.02 -11.59
CA VAL A 101 6.21 -5.42 -11.25
C VAL A 101 5.50 -5.95 -12.48
N ALA A 102 5.64 -5.27 -13.62
CA ALA A 102 5.09 -5.73 -14.90
C ALA A 102 5.66 -7.12 -15.25
N ALA A 103 6.97 -7.31 -15.13
CA ALA A 103 7.62 -8.61 -15.37
C ALA A 103 7.14 -9.70 -14.40
N ALA A 104 6.91 -9.37 -13.13
CA ALA A 104 6.36 -10.32 -12.14
C ALA A 104 4.93 -10.72 -12.49
N LEU A 105 4.08 -9.76 -12.86
CA LEU A 105 2.71 -10.03 -13.32
C LEU A 105 2.69 -10.82 -14.63
N SER A 106 3.60 -10.55 -15.57
CA SER A 106 3.73 -11.33 -16.81
C SER A 106 4.05 -12.79 -16.52
N ARG A 107 4.97 -13.07 -15.59
CA ARG A 107 5.24 -14.45 -15.15
C ARG A 107 3.99 -15.10 -14.54
N TYR A 108 3.27 -14.36 -13.71
CA TYR A 108 2.02 -14.84 -13.13
C TYR A 108 0.96 -15.16 -14.20
N THR A 109 0.77 -14.29 -15.21
CA THR A 109 -0.23 -14.52 -16.27
C THR A 109 0.08 -15.76 -17.11
N VAL A 110 1.35 -16.10 -17.31
CA VAL A 110 1.77 -17.35 -17.95
C VAL A 110 1.35 -18.58 -17.12
N VAL A 111 1.56 -18.55 -15.81
CA VAL A 111 1.11 -19.63 -14.92
C VAL A 111 -0.42 -19.69 -14.93
N ARG A 112 -1.11 -18.56 -14.79
CA ARG A 112 -2.57 -18.47 -14.80
C ARG A 112 -3.17 -19.06 -16.08
N ALA A 113 -2.61 -18.78 -17.26
CA ALA A 113 -3.10 -19.24 -18.55
C ALA A 113 -3.09 -20.77 -18.71
N ARG A 114 -2.28 -21.49 -17.93
CA ARG A 114 -2.28 -22.95 -17.90
C ARG A 114 -3.47 -23.54 -17.15
N HIS A 115 -4.12 -22.77 -16.29
CA HIS A 115 -5.19 -23.22 -15.39
C HIS A 115 -6.55 -22.59 -15.70
N CYS A 116 -6.57 -21.42 -16.34
CA CYS A 116 -7.80 -20.65 -16.55
C CYS A 116 -7.83 -20.06 -17.96
N ALA A 117 -9.02 -20.00 -18.53
CA ALA A 117 -9.23 -19.25 -19.77
C ALA A 117 -8.81 -17.79 -19.60
N THR A 118 -8.21 -17.23 -20.66
CA THR A 118 -7.78 -15.83 -20.69
C THR A 118 -8.72 -15.02 -21.57
N HIS A 119 -9.52 -14.18 -20.93
CA HIS A 119 -10.39 -13.20 -21.60
C HIS A 119 -10.26 -11.86 -20.87
N PRO A 120 -10.31 -10.70 -21.54
CA PRO A 120 -10.15 -9.39 -20.90
C PRO A 120 -11.03 -9.14 -19.68
N ASP A 121 -12.27 -9.65 -19.69
CA ASP A 121 -13.22 -9.46 -18.58
C ASP A 121 -13.07 -10.44 -17.41
N MET A 122 -12.24 -11.47 -17.55
CA MET A 122 -12.01 -12.43 -16.48
C MET A 122 -11.18 -11.83 -15.35
N PRO A 123 -11.41 -12.23 -14.08
CA PRO A 123 -10.56 -11.79 -12.97
C PRO A 123 -9.10 -12.10 -13.23
N LEU A 124 -8.22 -11.12 -12.96
CA LEU A 124 -6.78 -11.34 -13.00
C LEU A 124 -6.37 -12.40 -11.98
N PHE A 125 -6.97 -12.36 -10.78
CA PHE A 125 -6.77 -13.30 -9.69
C PHE A 125 -8.04 -14.15 -9.46
N PRO A 126 -8.20 -15.27 -10.19
CA PRO A 126 -9.41 -16.05 -10.08
C PRO A 126 -9.45 -16.92 -8.81
N SER A 127 -10.66 -17.18 -8.32
CA SER A 127 -10.92 -18.26 -7.38
C SER A 127 -10.92 -19.61 -8.08
N SER A 128 -10.97 -20.71 -7.33
CA SER A 128 -11.10 -22.06 -7.86
C SER A 128 -12.37 -22.27 -8.71
N SER A 129 -13.41 -21.45 -8.51
CA SER A 129 -14.63 -21.45 -9.31
C SER A 129 -14.59 -20.48 -10.51
N GLY A 130 -13.46 -19.84 -10.79
CA GLY A 130 -13.27 -18.88 -11.89
C GLY A 130 -13.77 -17.46 -11.61
N GLY A 131 -14.45 -17.21 -10.50
CA GLY A 131 -14.88 -15.88 -10.08
C GLY A 131 -13.78 -15.09 -9.37
N VAL A 132 -14.13 -13.90 -8.85
CA VAL A 132 -13.23 -13.08 -8.03
C VAL A 132 -12.87 -13.84 -6.75
N LEU A 133 -11.59 -13.79 -6.38
CA LEU A 133 -11.10 -14.43 -5.18
C LEU A 133 -11.68 -13.74 -3.93
N PRO A 134 -12.35 -14.46 -3.00
CA PRO A 134 -12.99 -13.84 -1.86
C PRO A 134 -11.97 -13.20 -0.91
N THR A 135 -12.22 -11.97 -0.49
CA THR A 135 -11.38 -11.22 0.47
C THR A 135 -11.13 -12.02 1.76
N ARG A 136 -12.15 -12.73 2.25
CA ARG A 136 -12.02 -13.58 3.44
C ARG A 136 -10.94 -14.65 3.28
N THR A 137 -10.86 -15.27 2.11
CA THR A 137 -9.86 -16.31 1.81
C THR A 137 -8.44 -15.73 1.84
N ILE A 138 -8.26 -14.53 1.29
CA ILE A 138 -6.96 -13.84 1.34
C ILE A 138 -6.57 -13.54 2.79
N HIS A 139 -7.49 -13.01 3.59
CA HIS A 139 -7.20 -12.73 5.00
C HIS A 139 -6.82 -13.99 5.77
N TRP A 140 -7.52 -15.10 5.53
CA TRP A 140 -7.22 -16.37 6.17
C TRP A 140 -5.81 -16.88 5.81
N VAL A 141 -5.47 -16.87 4.50
CA VAL A 141 -4.12 -17.27 4.06
C VAL A 141 -3.06 -16.36 4.65
N PHE A 142 -3.28 -15.06 4.61
CA PHE A 142 -2.33 -14.10 5.18
C PHE A 142 -2.12 -14.33 6.69
N GLN A 143 -3.18 -14.58 7.45
CA GLN A 143 -3.08 -14.89 8.88
C GLN A 143 -2.23 -16.14 9.13
N ARG A 144 -2.42 -17.18 8.32
CA ARG A 144 -1.62 -18.41 8.38
C ARG A 144 -0.14 -18.12 8.12
N LEU A 145 0.16 -17.43 7.01
CA LEU A 145 1.54 -17.08 6.64
C LEU A 145 2.21 -16.20 7.71
N ARG A 146 1.49 -15.20 8.22
CA ARG A 146 1.96 -14.35 9.31
C ARG A 146 2.32 -15.15 10.55
N SER A 147 1.49 -16.13 10.95
CA SER A 147 1.76 -17.01 12.08
C SER A 147 2.98 -17.91 11.82
N GLU A 148 3.12 -18.46 10.62
CA GLU A 148 4.28 -19.24 10.19
C GLU A 148 5.58 -18.42 10.25
N LEU A 149 5.53 -17.15 9.86
CA LEU A 149 6.68 -16.24 9.87
C LEU A 149 6.98 -15.65 11.26
N GLY A 150 6.14 -15.92 12.25
CA GLY A 150 6.37 -15.50 13.65
C GLY A 150 6.37 -13.98 13.84
N TRP A 151 5.67 -13.21 12.98
CA TRP A 151 5.72 -11.76 13.07
C TRP A 151 5.03 -11.19 14.30
N THR A 152 5.70 -10.21 14.91
CA THR A 152 5.17 -9.38 15.98
C THR A 152 4.83 -7.99 15.48
N ALA A 153 3.76 -7.39 16.01
CA ALA A 153 3.36 -6.04 15.62
C ALA A 153 4.37 -5.00 16.15
N ARG A 154 4.79 -4.08 15.28
CA ARG A 154 5.54 -2.87 15.65
C ARG A 154 4.68 -1.60 15.62
N GLY A 155 3.43 -1.72 15.22
CA GLY A 155 2.45 -0.64 15.24
C GLY A 155 1.54 -0.69 16.46
N ALA A 156 0.48 0.13 16.45
CA ALA A 156 -0.51 0.18 17.53
C ALA A 156 -1.65 -0.83 17.37
N TYR A 157 -1.65 -1.62 16.31
CA TYR A 157 -2.56 -2.76 16.14
C TYR A 157 -1.96 -4.02 16.77
N ALA A 158 -2.82 -4.88 17.29
CA ALA A 158 -2.38 -6.14 17.93
C ALA A 158 -1.56 -7.05 17.01
N GLN A 159 -1.72 -6.92 15.70
CA GLN A 159 -1.05 -7.79 14.72
C GLN A 159 -0.83 -7.08 13.37
N PRO A 160 0.24 -7.44 12.60
CA PRO A 160 0.44 -6.98 11.23
C PRO A 160 -0.72 -7.40 10.31
N ARG A 161 -1.13 -6.52 9.40
CA ARG A 161 -2.29 -6.69 8.52
C ARG A 161 -1.89 -6.56 7.05
N ILE A 162 -2.69 -7.14 6.15
CA ILE A 162 -2.50 -6.94 4.70
C ILE A 162 -2.52 -5.44 4.33
N HIS A 163 -3.39 -4.66 4.96
CA HIS A 163 -3.49 -3.23 4.71
C HIS A 163 -2.22 -2.47 5.07
N ASP A 164 -1.42 -3.01 5.97
CA ASP A 164 -0.14 -2.42 6.36
C ASP A 164 0.93 -2.52 5.25
N LEU A 165 0.80 -3.43 4.27
CA LEU A 165 1.61 -3.42 3.04
C LEU A 165 1.42 -2.11 2.25
N ARG A 166 0.18 -1.64 2.14
CA ARG A 166 -0.12 -0.35 1.53
C ARG A 166 0.43 0.81 2.35
N HIS A 167 0.31 0.77 3.67
CA HIS A 167 0.91 1.76 4.55
C HIS A 167 2.43 1.81 4.36
N THR A 168 3.08 0.65 4.31
CA THR A 168 4.52 0.52 4.04
C THR A 168 4.92 1.14 2.70
N PHE A 169 4.16 0.87 1.63
CA PHE A 169 4.41 1.48 0.32
C PHE A 169 4.39 3.01 0.39
N ILE A 170 3.37 3.59 1.02
CA ILE A 170 3.22 5.04 1.14
C ILE A 170 4.38 5.63 1.96
N CYS A 171 4.69 5.04 3.12
CA CYS A 171 5.76 5.51 3.99
C CYS A 171 7.12 5.49 3.29
N ARG A 172 7.45 4.38 2.62
CA ARG A 172 8.72 4.27 1.88
C ARG A 172 8.81 5.26 0.73
N ARG A 173 7.69 5.54 0.05
CA ARG A 173 7.68 6.54 -1.03
C ARG A 173 7.95 7.94 -0.48
N VAL A 174 7.31 8.30 0.62
CA VAL A 174 7.52 9.60 1.29
C VAL A 174 8.95 9.72 1.82
N GLN A 175 9.47 8.67 2.46
CA GLN A 175 10.85 8.63 2.94
C GLN A 175 11.84 8.81 1.80
N HIS A 176 11.69 8.06 0.71
CA HIS A 176 12.53 8.15 -0.47
C HIS A 176 12.57 9.57 -1.06
N TRP A 177 11.42 10.24 -1.16
CA TRP A 177 11.37 11.61 -1.65
C TRP A 177 12.10 12.59 -0.73
N HIS A 178 11.94 12.40 0.57
CA HIS A 178 12.65 13.22 1.54
C HIS A 178 14.17 13.06 1.43
N GLU A 179 14.67 11.83 1.35
CA GLU A 179 16.08 11.52 1.20
C GLU A 179 16.70 12.09 -0.10
N HIS A 180 15.88 12.27 -1.14
CA HIS A 180 16.33 12.78 -2.46
C HIS A 180 15.95 14.25 -2.71
N GLY A 181 15.47 14.98 -1.70
CA GLY A 181 15.14 16.41 -1.80
C GLY A 181 14.01 16.73 -2.78
N THR A 182 13.09 15.79 -3.01
CA THR A 182 11.92 16.00 -3.88
C THR A 182 10.96 16.99 -3.24
N ASP A 183 10.30 17.84 -4.05
CA ASP A 183 9.20 18.69 -3.60
C ASP A 183 8.05 17.82 -3.06
N ILE A 184 7.97 17.74 -1.72
CA ILE A 184 7.04 16.85 -1.02
C ILE A 184 5.60 17.29 -1.24
N ASP A 185 5.28 18.57 -1.33
CA ASP A 185 3.90 19.03 -1.45
C ASP A 185 3.27 18.59 -2.78
N ASN A 186 3.98 18.80 -3.90
CA ASN A 186 3.53 18.32 -5.20
C ASN A 186 3.52 16.79 -5.28
N ALA A 187 4.55 16.14 -4.72
CA ALA A 187 4.64 14.69 -4.71
C ALA A 187 3.53 14.02 -3.86
N MET A 188 3.11 14.64 -2.75
CA MET A 188 2.01 14.14 -1.91
C MET A 188 0.65 14.21 -2.61
N ALA A 189 0.39 15.25 -3.39
CA ALA A 189 -0.82 15.34 -4.22
C ALA A 189 -0.85 14.23 -5.29
N ALA A 190 0.27 13.99 -5.97
CA ALA A 190 0.42 12.92 -6.94
C ALA A 190 0.24 11.54 -6.28
N LEU A 191 0.87 11.30 -5.12
CA LEU A 191 0.73 10.06 -4.37
C LEU A 191 -0.71 9.82 -3.93
N SER A 192 -1.40 10.86 -3.45
CA SER A 192 -2.80 10.79 -3.05
C SER A 192 -3.68 10.30 -4.21
N THR A 193 -3.46 10.84 -5.40
CA THR A 193 -4.14 10.41 -6.63
C THR A 193 -3.78 8.98 -7.01
N TYR A 194 -2.49 8.65 -7.00
CA TYR A 194 -1.97 7.33 -7.34
C TYR A 194 -2.59 6.24 -6.45
N VAL A 195 -2.56 6.42 -5.13
CA VAL A 195 -3.13 5.44 -4.19
C VAL A 195 -4.66 5.54 -4.06
N GLY A 196 -5.28 6.56 -4.63
CA GLY A 196 -6.74 6.75 -4.62
C GLY A 196 -7.29 7.14 -3.24
N HIS A 197 -6.64 8.07 -2.55
CA HIS A 197 -7.22 8.70 -1.37
C HIS A 197 -8.31 9.68 -1.77
N ALA A 198 -9.41 9.72 -1.01
CA ALA A 198 -10.51 10.65 -1.26
C ALA A 198 -10.14 12.10 -0.90
N LYS A 199 -9.25 12.25 0.08
CA LYS A 199 -8.74 13.54 0.55
C LYS A 199 -7.22 13.47 0.62
N VAL A 200 -6.55 14.52 0.19
CA VAL A 200 -5.08 14.62 0.26
C VAL A 200 -4.59 14.55 1.72
N SER A 201 -5.38 15.08 2.67
CA SER A 201 -5.10 14.98 4.10
C SER A 201 -4.92 13.53 4.60
N ASP A 202 -5.54 12.55 3.94
CA ASP A 202 -5.33 11.13 4.26
C ASP A 202 -3.91 10.67 3.94
N THR A 203 -3.23 11.33 3.00
CA THR A 203 -1.83 11.08 2.66
C THR A 203 -0.91 11.87 3.58
N TYR A 204 -1.21 13.14 3.87
CA TYR A 204 -0.43 13.94 4.82
C TYR A 204 -0.39 13.36 6.24
N TRP A 205 -1.40 12.60 6.64
CA TRP A 205 -1.37 11.90 7.92
C TRP A 205 -0.11 11.04 8.12
N TYR A 206 0.47 10.48 7.04
CA TYR A 206 1.69 9.68 7.15
C TYR A 206 2.89 10.48 7.64
N LEU A 207 2.99 11.78 7.33
CA LEU A 207 4.08 12.65 7.81
C LEU A 207 4.02 12.89 9.32
N THR A 208 2.81 12.90 9.90
CA THR A 208 2.61 13.24 11.33
C THR A 208 2.24 12.04 12.19
N GLY A 209 1.78 10.95 11.59
CA GLY A 209 1.27 9.78 12.30
C GLY A 209 2.26 8.63 12.44
N ILE A 210 3.45 8.73 11.84
CA ILE A 210 4.46 7.67 11.83
C ILE A 210 5.76 8.20 12.43
N PRO A 211 6.21 7.65 13.57
CA PRO A 211 7.39 8.15 14.29
C PRO A 211 8.65 8.21 13.43
N ASP A 212 8.89 7.21 12.58
CA ASP A 212 10.08 7.16 11.72
C ASP A 212 10.10 8.33 10.71
N LEU A 213 8.94 8.70 10.15
CA LEU A 213 8.82 9.86 9.26
C LEU A 213 8.88 11.19 10.02
N MET A 214 8.40 11.24 11.25
CA MET A 214 8.57 12.41 12.12
C MET A 214 10.05 12.63 12.45
N ALA A 215 10.83 11.59 12.72
CA ALA A 215 12.26 11.70 12.97
C ALA A 215 13.01 12.23 11.75
N VAL A 216 12.60 11.84 10.55
CA VAL A 216 13.13 12.34 9.28
C VAL A 216 12.81 13.83 9.10
N ALA A 217 11.57 14.24 9.33
CA ALA A 217 11.17 15.65 9.28
C ALA A 217 11.90 16.51 10.33
N GLY A 218 12.12 15.97 11.53
CA GLY A 218 12.89 16.64 12.60
C GLY A 218 14.33 16.92 12.20
N LYS A 219 15.03 15.96 11.61
CA LYS A 219 16.40 16.14 11.11
C LYS A 219 16.53 17.23 10.06
N SER A 220 15.57 17.36 9.18
CA SER A 220 15.56 18.43 8.17
C SER A 220 15.34 19.80 8.77
N PHE A 221 14.49 19.89 9.79
CA PHE A 221 14.31 21.13 10.53
C PHE A 221 15.59 21.54 11.26
N GLU A 222 16.30 20.60 11.88
CA GLU A 222 17.60 20.86 12.53
C GLU A 222 18.66 21.31 11.52
N GLN A 223 18.74 20.69 10.35
CA GLN A 223 19.65 21.08 9.27
C GLN A 223 19.34 22.49 8.74
N PHE A 224 18.04 22.79 8.54
CA PHE A 224 17.60 24.12 8.12
C PHE A 224 17.93 25.18 9.17
N ALA A 225 17.68 24.89 10.45
CA ALA A 225 18.00 25.80 11.56
C ALA A 225 19.50 26.03 11.69
N ALA A 226 20.34 25.02 11.51
CA ALA A 226 21.80 25.13 11.51
C ALA A 226 22.30 25.99 10.33
N ALA A 227 21.78 25.77 9.11
CA ALA A 227 22.14 26.55 7.94
C ALA A 227 21.71 28.04 8.04
N ALA A 228 20.58 28.31 8.69
CA ALA A 228 20.12 29.67 8.95
C ALA A 228 20.95 30.40 10.03
N GLY A 229 21.55 29.65 10.97
CA GLY A 229 22.43 30.18 12.01
C GLY A 229 23.79 30.65 11.49
N ASP A 230 24.34 29.99 10.47
CA ASP A 230 25.64 30.33 9.87
C ASP A 230 25.61 31.65 9.03
N HIS A 231 24.47 32.11 8.62
CA HIS A 231 24.31 33.35 7.85
C HIS A 231 24.21 34.64 8.71
N HIS A 232 24.28 34.51 10.05
CA HIS A 232 24.18 35.68 10.96
C HIS A 232 25.51 36.07 11.61
N HIS A 233 26.62 35.44 11.24
CA HIS A 233 27.97 35.74 11.77
C HIS A 233 29.00 36.04 10.65
N GLY A 234 28.56 36.63 9.52
CA GLY A 234 29.46 37.13 8.49
C GLY A 234 29.32 38.64 8.30
#